data_534e6da97ff061d4cbdae30d52a5c000
#
_entry.id   534e6da97ff061d4cbdae30d52a5c000
#
_cell.length_a   1.000
_cell.length_b   1.000
_cell.length_c   1.000
_cell.angle_alpha   90.00
_cell.angle_beta   90.00
_cell.angle_gamma   90.00
#
_symmetry.space_group_name_H-M   'P 1'
#
loop_
_entity.id
_entity.type
_entity.pdbx_description
1 polymer ?
#
loop_
_entity_poly.entity_id
_entity_poly.type
_entity_poly.pdbx_seq_one_letter_code
_entity_poly.pdbx_strand_id
1 'polypeptide(L)'
;RCHRVTGVQTCALPICIDLVDTRFEVLKRDAELAALRAQLALRPVVDAGAEAVAQSNLQRKLQSIEADRDFLRRCNKGVESMQPADQLRVRAIGMQRQWRNVEGVQTAFLTAEEMENLTIRAGTLTQAERDTINYHIVATIKMLETLPWPRHLKNVPEYAGGHHERMDGKGYPRGLTREQMSVQARMMGIADIFEALTAADRPYKSGMKLSQALDIMEKMTRNGHIDPDLFAVFVAQRVYLRYAERFLDPTQVD
;
A
#
# COMPACT_ATOMS: atom_id res chain seq x y z
N ARG A 1 3.45 -15.38 -4.09
CA ARG A 1 2.42 -15.83 -5.06
C ARG A 1 1.44 -14.68 -5.21
N CYS A 2 1.45 -14.04 -6.39
CA CYS A 2 0.40 -13.09 -6.74
C CYS A 2 -0.87 -13.88 -7.05
N HIS A 3 -1.91 -13.73 -6.26
CA HIS A 3 -3.22 -14.26 -6.59
C HIS A 3 -3.93 -13.26 -7.52
N ARG A 4 -4.20 -13.69 -8.77
CA ARG A 4 -5.12 -12.99 -9.66
C ARG A 4 -6.54 -13.28 -9.18
N VAL A 5 -7.20 -12.30 -8.59
CA VAL A 5 -8.64 -12.31 -8.40
C VAL A 5 -9.19 -11.15 -9.23
N THR A 6 -10.08 -11.45 -10.16
CA THR A 6 -10.87 -10.49 -10.95
C THR A 6 -10.09 -9.47 -11.80
N GLY A 7 -8.99 -9.88 -12.47
CA GLY A 7 -8.33 -9.00 -13.45
C GLY A 7 -7.55 -7.81 -12.87
N VAL A 8 -7.73 -7.49 -11.61
CA VAL A 8 -6.94 -6.49 -10.87
C VAL A 8 -5.85 -7.26 -10.13
N GLN A 9 -4.59 -6.99 -10.47
CA GLN A 9 -3.44 -7.57 -9.80
C GLN A 9 -3.26 -6.84 -8.47
N THR A 10 -3.98 -7.27 -7.44
CA THR A 10 -3.72 -6.84 -6.08
C THR A 10 -2.44 -7.52 -5.61
N CYS A 11 -1.31 -6.93 -5.91
CA CYS A 11 -0.05 -7.32 -5.30
C CYS A 11 -0.14 -6.90 -3.83
N ALA A 12 -0.17 -7.88 -2.97
CA ALA A 12 -0.29 -7.70 -1.54
C ALA A 12 0.90 -6.96 -0.92
N LEU A 13 2.03 -7.01 -1.59
CA LEU A 13 3.28 -6.39 -1.21
C LEU A 13 3.74 -5.50 -2.36
N PRO A 14 4.37 -4.35 -2.08
CA PRO A 14 4.82 -3.41 -3.09
C PRO A 14 5.68 -4.06 -4.17
N ILE A 15 6.57 -5.00 -3.78
CA ILE A 15 7.41 -5.75 -4.74
C ILE A 15 7.54 -7.22 -4.35
N CYS A 16 8.03 -8.05 -5.28
CA CYS A 16 8.47 -9.41 -4.97
C CYS A 16 9.83 -9.35 -4.24
N ILE A 17 9.80 -9.24 -2.92
CA ILE A 17 10.99 -9.03 -2.08
C ILE A 17 12.01 -10.19 -2.21
N ASP A 18 11.58 -11.41 -2.55
CA ASP A 18 12.47 -12.55 -2.71
C ASP A 18 13.49 -12.34 -3.85
N LEU A 19 13.13 -11.59 -4.89
CA LEU A 19 14.06 -11.22 -5.97
C LEU A 19 15.14 -10.25 -5.45
N VAL A 20 14.76 -9.30 -4.61
CA VAL A 20 15.70 -8.36 -3.99
C VAL A 20 16.59 -9.09 -2.98
N ASP A 21 16.04 -10.03 -2.22
CA ASP A 21 16.79 -10.89 -1.31
C ASP A 21 17.87 -11.71 -2.04
N THR A 22 17.54 -12.24 -3.22
CA THR A 22 18.51 -12.95 -4.06
C THR A 22 19.68 -12.03 -4.46
N ARG A 23 19.40 -10.76 -4.79
CA ARG A 23 20.46 -9.77 -5.08
C ARG A 23 21.32 -9.49 -3.85
N PHE A 24 20.77 -9.46 -2.65
CA PHE A 24 21.55 -9.32 -1.41
C PHE A 24 22.45 -10.54 -1.18
N GLU A 25 21.98 -11.75 -1.46
CA GLU A 25 22.85 -12.96 -1.37
C GLU A 25 24.01 -12.89 -2.37
N VAL A 26 23.78 -12.40 -3.60
CA VAL A 26 24.87 -12.17 -4.58
C VAL A 26 25.87 -11.17 -4.01
N LEU A 27 25.44 -10.05 -3.45
CA LEU A 27 26.34 -9.06 -2.85
C LEU A 27 27.19 -9.62 -1.70
N LYS A 28 26.61 -10.48 -0.85
CA LYS A 28 27.35 -11.13 0.24
C LYS A 28 28.43 -12.06 -0.30
N ARG A 29 28.07 -12.92 -1.23
CA ARG A 29 29.02 -13.84 -1.89
C ARG A 29 30.12 -13.09 -2.63
N ASP A 30 29.80 -12.02 -3.34
CA ASP A 30 30.79 -11.20 -4.02
C ASP A 30 31.77 -10.54 -3.02
N ALA A 31 31.27 -10.11 -1.86
CA ALA A 31 32.13 -9.56 -0.81
C ALA A 31 33.07 -10.60 -0.20
N GLU A 32 32.56 -11.81 0.06
CA GLU A 32 33.35 -12.95 0.55
C GLU A 32 34.41 -13.39 -0.47
N LEU A 33 34.01 -13.53 -1.74
CA LEU A 33 34.95 -13.89 -2.82
C LEU A 33 36.05 -12.82 -3.00
N ALA A 34 35.71 -11.54 -2.90
CA ALA A 34 36.68 -10.47 -3.00
C ALA A 34 37.69 -10.52 -1.83
N ALA A 35 37.21 -10.81 -0.60
CA ALA A 35 38.08 -10.96 0.56
C ALA A 35 39.01 -12.17 0.43
N LEU A 36 38.50 -13.33 0.00
CA LEU A 36 39.28 -14.54 -0.24
C LEU A 36 40.34 -14.31 -1.33
N ARG A 37 40.00 -13.68 -2.42
CA ARG A 37 40.95 -13.35 -3.50
C ARG A 37 42.04 -12.40 -3.01
N ALA A 38 41.71 -11.40 -2.17
CA ALA A 38 42.68 -10.49 -1.59
C ALA A 38 43.64 -11.25 -0.65
N GLN A 39 43.14 -12.18 0.18
CA GLN A 39 43.98 -13.01 1.04
C GLN A 39 44.91 -13.92 0.22
N LEU A 40 44.40 -14.54 -0.86
CA LEU A 40 45.24 -15.39 -1.74
C LEU A 40 46.32 -14.60 -2.46
N ALA A 41 46.04 -13.39 -2.89
CA ALA A 41 46.98 -12.50 -3.56
C ALA A 41 48.13 -12.03 -2.65
N LEU A 42 47.93 -12.01 -1.36
CA LEU A 42 48.91 -11.56 -0.36
C LEU A 42 49.81 -12.68 0.19
N ARG A 43 49.58 -13.97 -0.19
CA ARG A 43 50.46 -15.08 0.20
C ARG A 43 51.80 -14.97 -0.57
N PRO A 44 52.98 -15.11 0.09
CA PRO A 44 53.23 -15.70 1.42
C PRO A 44 53.48 -14.70 2.55
N VAL A 45 53.23 -13.42 2.39
CA VAL A 45 53.61 -12.37 3.36
C VAL A 45 52.34 -11.75 4.04
N VAL A 46 51.58 -12.57 4.77
CA VAL A 46 50.44 -12.05 5.53
C VAL A 46 50.85 -11.89 6.98
N ASP A 47 50.94 -10.64 7.46
CA ASP A 47 51.00 -10.31 8.86
C ASP A 47 49.63 -10.57 9.53
N ALA A 48 49.62 -11.21 10.68
CA ALA A 48 48.38 -11.52 11.44
C ALA A 48 47.54 -10.28 11.74
N GLY A 49 48.12 -9.12 11.85
CA GLY A 49 47.43 -7.84 12.00
C GLY A 49 46.63 -7.42 10.76
N ALA A 50 47.20 -7.62 9.57
CA ALA A 50 46.54 -7.31 8.31
C ALA A 50 45.35 -8.24 8.03
N GLU A 51 45.44 -9.52 8.42
CA GLU A 51 44.34 -10.49 8.31
C GLU A 51 43.18 -10.12 9.24
N ALA A 52 43.41 -9.75 10.47
CA ALA A 52 42.39 -9.31 11.42
C ALA A 52 41.64 -8.05 10.93
N VAL A 53 42.36 -7.10 10.33
CA VAL A 53 41.76 -5.90 9.73
C VAL A 53 40.89 -6.26 8.51
N ALA A 54 41.38 -7.13 7.63
CA ALA A 54 40.61 -7.60 6.48
C ALA A 54 39.33 -8.33 6.90
N GLN A 55 39.40 -9.18 7.90
CA GLN A 55 38.25 -9.90 8.47
C GLN A 55 37.23 -8.92 9.09
N SER A 56 37.70 -7.94 9.87
CA SER A 56 36.83 -6.90 10.46
C SER A 56 36.12 -6.06 9.38
N ASN A 57 36.82 -5.73 8.29
CA ASN A 57 36.26 -5.00 7.15
C ASN A 57 35.19 -5.82 6.42
N LEU A 58 35.44 -7.10 6.18
CA LEU A 58 34.44 -8.00 5.59
C LEU A 58 33.20 -8.09 6.48
N GLN A 59 33.38 -8.31 7.77
CA GLN A 59 32.25 -8.41 8.70
C GLN A 59 31.40 -7.15 8.75
N ARG A 60 32.03 -5.96 8.77
CA ARG A 60 31.29 -4.67 8.69
C ARG A 60 30.51 -4.54 7.38
N LYS A 61 31.09 -4.97 6.27
CA LYS A 61 30.43 -4.96 4.96
C LYS A 61 29.22 -5.88 4.92
N LEU A 62 29.35 -7.10 5.44
CA LEU A 62 28.24 -8.07 5.52
C LEU A 62 27.13 -7.56 6.44
N GLN A 63 27.46 -6.99 7.60
CA GLN A 63 26.48 -6.37 8.50
C GLN A 63 25.71 -5.22 7.83
N SER A 64 26.40 -4.36 7.06
CA SER A 64 25.77 -3.29 6.31
C SER A 64 24.80 -3.81 5.24
N ILE A 65 25.17 -4.90 4.55
CA ILE A 65 24.33 -5.54 3.55
C ILE A 65 23.06 -6.10 4.20
N GLU A 66 23.19 -6.78 5.33
CA GLU A 66 22.07 -7.39 6.04
C GLU A 66 21.13 -6.31 6.64
N ALA A 67 21.70 -5.23 7.20
CA ALA A 67 20.90 -4.10 7.71
C ALA A 67 20.03 -3.43 6.63
N ASP A 68 20.53 -3.33 5.40
CA ASP A 68 19.77 -2.79 4.29
C ASP A 68 18.72 -3.79 3.76
N ARG A 69 19.03 -5.08 3.76
CA ARG A 69 18.08 -6.15 3.46
C ARG A 69 16.88 -6.10 4.41
N ASP A 70 17.13 -6.10 5.71
CA ASP A 70 16.09 -6.05 6.73
C ASP A 70 15.25 -4.77 6.63
N PHE A 71 15.91 -3.66 6.29
CA PHE A 71 15.23 -2.40 6.10
C PHE A 71 14.27 -2.45 4.90
N LEU A 72 14.71 -2.93 3.73
CA LEU A 72 13.83 -3.05 2.55
C LEU A 72 12.69 -4.04 2.78
N ARG A 73 12.93 -5.15 3.50
CA ARG A 73 11.86 -6.09 3.89
C ARG A 73 10.80 -5.43 4.76
N ARG A 74 11.19 -4.55 5.69
CA ARG A 74 10.21 -3.78 6.48
C ARG A 74 9.42 -2.82 5.61
N CYS A 75 10.08 -2.08 4.72
CA CYS A 75 9.40 -1.17 3.79
C CYS A 75 8.39 -1.89 2.89
N ASN A 76 8.70 -3.13 2.49
CA ASN A 76 7.82 -3.92 1.60
C ASN A 76 6.52 -4.42 2.27
N LYS A 77 6.39 -4.32 3.57
CA LYS A 77 5.14 -4.72 4.27
C LYS A 77 4.01 -3.70 4.13
N GLY A 78 4.31 -2.52 3.60
CA GLY A 78 3.40 -1.39 3.61
C GLY A 78 3.27 -0.79 5.01
N VAL A 79 3.15 0.51 5.09
CA VAL A 79 2.97 1.27 6.34
C VAL A 79 1.85 2.28 6.17
N GLU A 80 1.18 2.64 7.25
CA GLU A 80 0.16 3.70 7.21
C GLU A 80 0.72 5.04 6.72
N SER A 81 1.99 5.33 7.06
CA SER A 81 2.72 6.49 6.55
C SER A 81 4.22 6.24 6.59
N MET A 82 4.88 6.29 5.43
CA MET A 82 6.33 6.18 5.31
C MET A 82 6.99 7.53 5.59
N GLN A 83 8.01 7.53 6.46
CA GLN A 83 8.75 8.74 6.78
C GLN A 83 9.62 9.19 5.60
N PRO A 84 9.81 10.50 5.37
CA PRO A 84 10.68 11.00 4.30
C PRO A 84 12.11 10.47 4.39
N ALA A 85 12.65 10.28 5.60
CA ALA A 85 13.97 9.70 5.81
C ALA A 85 14.08 8.27 5.29
N ASP A 86 13.03 7.46 5.46
CA ASP A 86 12.99 6.08 4.96
C ASP A 86 12.92 6.04 3.43
N GLN A 87 12.15 6.96 2.81
CA GLN A 87 12.12 7.09 1.35
C GLN A 87 13.51 7.42 0.79
N LEU A 88 14.21 8.36 1.42
CA LEU A 88 15.59 8.72 1.03
C LEU A 88 16.54 7.52 1.20
N ARG A 89 16.40 6.74 2.26
CA ARG A 89 17.24 5.54 2.49
C ARG A 89 16.98 4.46 1.43
N VAL A 90 15.72 4.20 1.06
CA VAL A 90 15.41 3.27 -0.05
C VAL A 90 16.09 3.71 -1.32
N ARG A 91 16.00 4.99 -1.69
CA ARG A 91 16.65 5.54 -2.88
C ARG A 91 18.18 5.44 -2.81
N ALA A 92 18.76 5.72 -1.65
CA ALA A 92 20.21 5.60 -1.44
C ALA A 92 20.67 4.15 -1.65
N ILE A 93 19.97 3.17 -1.08
CA ILE A 93 20.28 1.74 -1.29
C ILE A 93 20.18 1.38 -2.77
N GLY A 94 19.08 1.77 -3.44
CA GLY A 94 18.86 1.45 -4.85
C GLY A 94 19.89 2.03 -5.80
N MET A 95 20.38 3.25 -5.54
CA MET A 95 21.32 3.97 -6.40
C MET A 95 22.79 3.67 -6.08
N GLN A 96 23.14 3.56 -4.79
CA GLN A 96 24.53 3.41 -4.36
C GLN A 96 25.02 1.96 -4.39
N ARG A 97 24.15 0.99 -4.13
CA ARG A 97 24.48 -0.40 -4.30
C ARG A 97 24.34 -0.81 -5.76
N GLN A 98 25.29 -1.61 -6.20
CA GLN A 98 25.29 -2.22 -7.53
C GLN A 98 25.47 -3.71 -7.37
N TRP A 99 24.85 -4.48 -8.21
CA TRP A 99 24.99 -5.94 -8.23
C TRP A 99 25.24 -6.41 -9.65
N ARG A 100 25.86 -7.59 -9.78
CA ARG A 100 26.13 -8.19 -11.07
C ARG A 100 24.97 -9.11 -11.45
N ASN A 101 24.30 -8.78 -12.56
CA ASN A 101 23.20 -9.60 -13.07
C ASN A 101 23.68 -10.93 -13.69
N VAL A 102 22.74 -11.74 -14.16
CA VAL A 102 23.02 -13.05 -14.76
C VAL A 102 23.88 -12.98 -16.02
N GLU A 103 23.89 -11.84 -16.69
CA GLU A 103 24.72 -11.57 -17.89
C GLU A 103 26.12 -11.08 -17.53
N GLY A 104 26.42 -10.95 -16.25
CA GLY A 104 27.70 -10.44 -15.74
C GLY A 104 27.81 -8.91 -15.77
N VAL A 105 26.75 -8.19 -16.13
CA VAL A 105 26.71 -6.74 -16.20
C VAL A 105 26.42 -6.14 -14.83
N GLN A 106 27.15 -5.08 -14.47
CA GLN A 106 26.90 -4.34 -13.23
C GLN A 106 25.72 -3.40 -13.42
N THR A 107 24.69 -3.58 -12.61
CA THR A 107 23.42 -2.84 -12.71
C THR A 107 23.05 -2.21 -11.36
N ALA A 108 22.15 -1.23 -11.39
CA ALA A 108 21.57 -0.65 -10.18
C ALA A 108 20.88 -1.75 -9.34
N PHE A 109 20.93 -1.61 -8.02
CA PHE A 109 20.42 -2.63 -7.10
C PHE A 109 18.91 -2.76 -7.14
N LEU A 110 18.20 -1.64 -7.25
CA LEU A 110 16.75 -1.59 -7.44
C LEU A 110 16.42 -1.00 -8.81
N THR A 111 15.39 -1.51 -9.45
CA THR A 111 14.81 -0.89 -10.65
C THR A 111 14.04 0.40 -10.28
N ALA A 112 13.72 1.23 -11.27
CA ALA A 112 12.93 2.42 -11.06
C ALA A 112 11.53 2.07 -10.49
N GLU A 113 10.91 1.02 -11.01
CA GLU A 113 9.62 0.51 -10.56
C GLU A 113 9.69 0.00 -9.11
N GLU A 114 10.73 -0.77 -8.76
CA GLU A 114 10.93 -1.24 -7.38
C GLU A 114 11.15 -0.08 -6.40
N MET A 115 11.89 0.96 -6.81
CA MET A 115 12.07 2.16 -5.99
C MET A 115 10.77 2.94 -5.80
N GLU A 116 9.95 3.08 -6.85
CA GLU A 116 8.65 3.74 -6.77
C GLU A 116 7.74 3.00 -5.79
N ASN A 117 7.62 1.69 -5.95
CA ASN A 117 6.79 0.83 -5.09
C ASN A 117 7.25 0.80 -3.64
N LEU A 118 8.56 0.75 -3.38
CA LEU A 118 9.12 0.76 -2.02
C LEU A 118 9.09 2.15 -1.35
N THR A 119 8.80 3.22 -2.09
CA THR A 119 8.73 4.60 -1.57
C THR A 119 7.31 5.16 -1.54
N ILE A 120 6.29 4.31 -1.63
CA ILE A 120 4.89 4.71 -1.50
C ILE A 120 4.68 5.38 -0.14
N ARG A 121 4.17 6.61 -0.15
CA ARG A 121 4.01 7.42 1.07
C ARG A 121 2.99 6.85 2.04
N ALA A 122 1.89 6.31 1.54
CA ALA A 122 0.81 5.76 2.36
C ALA A 122 0.05 4.66 1.60
N GLY A 123 -0.19 3.53 2.28
CA GLY A 123 -0.81 2.36 1.68
C GLY A 123 0.18 1.52 0.85
N THR A 124 -0.34 0.75 -0.09
CA THR A 124 0.44 -0.20 -0.91
C THR A 124 0.29 0.05 -2.42
N LEU A 125 -0.39 1.11 -2.83
CA LEU A 125 -0.67 1.44 -4.23
C LEU A 125 0.15 2.63 -4.69
N THR A 126 0.76 2.51 -5.85
CA THR A 126 1.34 3.64 -6.59
C THR A 126 0.25 4.63 -7.02
N GLN A 127 0.64 5.84 -7.42
CA GLN A 127 -0.34 6.82 -7.91
C GLN A 127 -1.06 6.32 -9.16
N ALA A 128 -0.37 5.70 -10.09
CA ALA A 128 -0.94 5.15 -11.32
C ALA A 128 -1.97 4.02 -11.03
N GLU A 129 -1.65 3.13 -10.09
CA GLU A 129 -2.60 2.08 -9.66
C GLU A 129 -3.82 2.69 -8.96
N ARG A 130 -3.63 3.70 -8.14
CA ARG A 130 -4.70 4.44 -7.47
C ARG A 130 -5.61 5.13 -8.46
N ASP A 131 -5.05 5.78 -9.49
CA ASP A 131 -5.81 6.41 -10.56
C ASP A 131 -6.60 5.38 -11.37
N THR A 132 -6.00 4.21 -11.65
CA THR A 132 -6.67 3.09 -12.31
C THR A 132 -7.84 2.56 -11.47
N ILE A 133 -7.65 2.39 -10.17
CA ILE A 133 -8.73 1.97 -9.25
C ILE A 133 -9.81 3.05 -9.18
N ASN A 134 -9.44 4.32 -9.05
CA ASN A 134 -10.41 5.41 -9.00
C ASN A 134 -11.21 5.56 -10.30
N TYR A 135 -10.65 5.13 -11.44
CA TYR A 135 -11.37 5.13 -12.72
C TYR A 135 -12.60 4.21 -12.72
N HIS A 136 -12.69 3.22 -11.80
CA HIS A 136 -13.85 2.31 -11.76
C HIS A 136 -15.18 3.06 -11.64
N ILE A 137 -15.21 4.18 -10.89
CA ILE A 137 -16.44 4.96 -10.71
C ILE A 137 -16.84 5.66 -12.01
N VAL A 138 -15.88 6.15 -12.78
CA VAL A 138 -16.13 6.75 -14.10
C VAL A 138 -16.67 5.68 -15.07
N ALA A 139 -16.10 4.49 -15.06
CA ALA A 139 -16.56 3.36 -15.86
C ALA A 139 -17.98 2.93 -15.45
N THR A 140 -18.25 2.87 -14.14
CA THR A 140 -19.58 2.53 -13.60
C THR A 140 -20.63 3.55 -14.04
N ILE A 141 -20.35 4.84 -13.94
CA ILE A 141 -21.27 5.91 -14.39
C ILE A 141 -21.56 5.75 -15.88
N LYS A 142 -20.52 5.64 -16.72
CA LYS A 142 -20.67 5.47 -18.16
C LYS A 142 -21.52 4.26 -18.52
N MET A 143 -21.26 3.11 -17.85
CA MET A 143 -22.03 1.89 -18.07
C MET A 143 -23.48 2.06 -17.66
N LEU A 144 -23.77 2.63 -16.50
CA LEU A 144 -25.11 2.81 -16.00
C LEU A 144 -25.91 3.83 -16.82
N GLU A 145 -25.28 4.89 -17.33
CA GLU A 145 -25.92 5.91 -18.16
C GLU A 145 -26.36 5.37 -19.54
N THR A 146 -25.77 4.26 -20.01
CA THR A 146 -26.17 3.62 -21.29
C THR A 146 -27.36 2.67 -21.15
N LEU A 147 -27.76 2.31 -19.94
CA LEU A 147 -28.85 1.36 -19.72
C LEU A 147 -30.23 2.03 -19.81
N PRO A 148 -31.22 1.38 -20.39
CA PRO A 148 -32.61 1.89 -20.53
C PRO A 148 -33.35 1.74 -19.19
N TRP A 149 -33.12 2.63 -18.24
CA TRP A 149 -33.72 2.58 -16.92
C TRP A 149 -35.25 2.80 -16.95
N PRO A 150 -36.03 1.98 -16.24
CA PRO A 150 -37.44 2.27 -15.98
C PRO A 150 -37.56 3.60 -15.21
N ARG A 151 -38.68 4.28 -15.36
CA ARG A 151 -38.91 5.62 -14.81
C ARG A 151 -38.58 5.74 -13.31
N HIS A 152 -38.84 4.72 -12.50
CA HIS A 152 -38.61 4.70 -11.06
C HIS A 152 -37.15 4.42 -10.67
N LEU A 153 -36.31 3.96 -11.62
CA LEU A 153 -34.88 3.68 -11.41
C LEU A 153 -33.93 4.63 -12.16
N LYS A 154 -34.47 5.66 -12.82
CA LYS A 154 -33.70 6.58 -13.66
C LYS A 154 -32.54 7.28 -12.94
N ASN A 155 -32.57 7.39 -11.62
CA ASN A 155 -31.57 8.04 -10.80
C ASN A 155 -30.47 7.07 -10.28
N VAL A 156 -30.53 5.78 -10.63
CA VAL A 156 -29.50 4.80 -10.23
C VAL A 156 -28.09 5.21 -10.63
N PRO A 157 -27.85 5.76 -11.84
CA PRO A 157 -26.49 6.23 -12.19
C PRO A 157 -25.97 7.33 -11.26
N GLU A 158 -26.82 8.25 -10.84
CA GLU A 158 -26.46 9.32 -9.90
C GLU A 158 -26.16 8.75 -8.51
N TYR A 159 -26.99 7.84 -8.00
CA TYR A 159 -26.78 7.22 -6.70
C TYR A 159 -25.48 6.43 -6.65
N ALA A 160 -25.26 5.56 -7.65
CA ALA A 160 -24.05 4.77 -7.76
C ALA A 160 -22.81 5.62 -8.04
N GLY A 161 -22.96 6.72 -8.80
CA GLY A 161 -21.85 7.60 -9.17
C GLY A 161 -21.39 8.55 -8.06
N GLY A 162 -22.19 8.73 -7.02
CA GLY A 162 -21.93 9.73 -5.98
C GLY A 162 -21.26 9.23 -4.71
N HIS A 163 -21.02 7.93 -4.54
CA HIS A 163 -20.54 7.40 -3.26
C HIS A 163 -19.09 7.76 -2.91
N HIS A 164 -18.27 8.18 -3.89
CA HIS A 164 -16.93 8.70 -3.66
C HIS A 164 -16.85 10.24 -3.62
N GLU A 165 -17.99 10.92 -3.77
CA GLU A 165 -18.04 12.36 -3.59
C GLU A 165 -17.99 12.72 -2.10
N ARG A 166 -17.60 13.97 -1.82
CA ARG A 166 -17.46 14.47 -0.47
C ARG A 166 -18.35 15.69 -0.27
N MET A 167 -18.82 15.91 0.95
CA MET A 167 -19.69 17.06 1.27
C MET A 167 -19.02 18.41 1.02
N ASP A 168 -17.67 18.46 1.06
CA ASP A 168 -16.86 19.65 0.82
C ASP A 168 -16.48 19.88 -0.66
N GLY A 169 -16.98 19.06 -1.59
CA GLY A 169 -16.68 19.15 -3.03
C GLY A 169 -15.27 18.67 -3.45
N LYS A 170 -14.51 18.05 -2.53
CA LYS A 170 -13.17 17.53 -2.81
C LYS A 170 -13.17 16.03 -3.14
N GLY A 171 -14.35 15.47 -3.38
CA GLY A 171 -14.51 14.09 -3.83
C GLY A 171 -14.28 13.93 -5.31
N TYR A 172 -14.56 12.75 -5.82
CA TYR A 172 -14.42 12.41 -7.24
C TYR A 172 -15.59 11.52 -7.69
N PRO A 173 -15.90 11.44 -8.98
CA PRO A 173 -15.16 11.99 -10.12
C PRO A 173 -15.59 13.39 -10.53
N ARG A 174 -16.66 13.95 -9.96
CA ARG A 174 -17.30 15.21 -10.38
C ARG A 174 -17.03 16.37 -9.43
N GLY A 175 -16.56 16.13 -8.21
CA GLY A 175 -16.35 17.13 -7.19
C GLY A 175 -17.66 17.77 -6.70
N LEU A 176 -18.71 16.96 -6.55
CA LEU A 176 -20.03 17.44 -6.13
C LEU A 176 -20.04 17.85 -4.65
N THR A 177 -20.70 18.97 -4.35
CA THR A 177 -20.96 19.37 -2.97
C THR A 177 -22.21 18.68 -2.41
N ARG A 178 -22.42 18.79 -1.09
CA ARG A 178 -23.57 18.22 -0.40
C ARG A 178 -24.90 18.55 -1.07
N GLU A 179 -25.09 19.80 -1.48
CA GLU A 179 -26.32 20.32 -2.07
C GLU A 179 -26.59 19.78 -3.47
N GLN A 180 -25.53 19.34 -4.14
CA GLN A 180 -25.60 18.78 -5.51
C GLN A 180 -25.84 17.27 -5.51
N MET A 181 -25.77 16.60 -4.35
CA MET A 181 -25.92 15.16 -4.22
C MET A 181 -27.29 14.81 -3.63
N SER A 182 -27.92 13.77 -4.17
CA SER A 182 -29.11 13.19 -3.54
C SER A 182 -28.81 12.59 -2.16
N VAL A 183 -29.84 12.44 -1.35
CA VAL A 183 -29.75 11.74 -0.05
C VAL A 183 -29.24 10.32 -0.24
N GLN A 184 -29.69 9.63 -1.30
CA GLN A 184 -29.32 8.26 -1.61
C GLN A 184 -27.83 8.11 -1.92
N ALA A 185 -27.25 9.01 -2.74
CA ALA A 185 -25.82 9.01 -3.04
C ALA A 185 -24.99 9.22 -1.76
N ARG A 186 -25.40 10.16 -0.90
CA ARG A 186 -24.75 10.43 0.40
C ARG A 186 -24.84 9.25 1.37
N MET A 187 -25.97 8.54 1.38
CA MET A 187 -26.14 7.30 2.17
C MET A 187 -25.22 6.20 1.67
N MET A 188 -25.08 6.04 0.36
CA MET A 188 -24.14 5.06 -0.22
C MET A 188 -22.70 5.34 0.18
N GLY A 189 -22.28 6.61 0.21
CA GLY A 189 -20.94 6.98 0.68
C GLY A 189 -20.69 6.59 2.14
N ILE A 190 -21.69 6.73 3.03
CA ILE A 190 -21.59 6.28 4.43
C ILE A 190 -21.45 4.73 4.49
N ALA A 191 -22.26 4.02 3.70
CA ALA A 191 -22.24 2.57 3.69
C ALA A 191 -20.91 2.01 3.14
N ASP A 192 -20.40 2.59 2.05
CA ASP A 192 -19.14 2.20 1.42
C ASP A 192 -17.95 2.41 2.39
N ILE A 193 -17.87 3.57 3.05
CA ILE A 193 -16.81 3.86 4.01
C ILE A 193 -16.90 2.91 5.21
N PHE A 194 -18.09 2.65 5.73
CA PHE A 194 -18.27 1.75 6.87
C PHE A 194 -17.83 0.32 6.52
N GLU A 195 -18.23 -0.17 5.35
CA GLU A 195 -17.81 -1.47 4.84
C GLU A 195 -16.29 -1.53 4.68
N ALA A 196 -15.68 -0.54 4.01
CA ALA A 196 -14.24 -0.48 3.79
C ALA A 196 -13.40 -0.42 5.07
N LEU A 197 -13.92 0.14 6.17
CA LEU A 197 -13.25 0.17 7.48
C LEU A 197 -13.37 -1.16 8.21
N THR A 198 -14.49 -1.84 8.09
CA THR A 198 -14.83 -3.05 8.85
C THR A 198 -14.54 -4.36 8.11
N ALA A 199 -14.35 -4.32 6.78
CA ALA A 199 -14.05 -5.50 5.98
C ALA A 199 -12.75 -6.19 6.42
N ALA A 200 -12.81 -7.52 6.53
CA ALA A 200 -11.69 -8.39 6.93
C ALA A 200 -11.07 -9.15 5.73
N ASP A 201 -11.52 -8.88 4.51
CA ASP A 201 -11.10 -9.55 3.27
C ASP A 201 -9.70 -9.12 2.76
N ARG A 202 -9.11 -8.13 3.40
CA ARG A 202 -7.76 -7.64 3.07
C ARG A 202 -6.71 -8.47 3.80
N PRO A 203 -5.85 -9.23 3.08
CA PRO A 203 -4.90 -10.18 3.69
C PRO A 203 -3.84 -9.53 4.60
N TYR A 204 -3.82 -8.19 4.70
CA TYR A 204 -2.82 -7.41 5.47
C TYR A 204 -3.42 -6.55 6.58
N LYS A 205 -4.76 -6.45 6.65
CA LYS A 205 -5.43 -5.65 7.66
C LYS A 205 -6.62 -6.44 8.17
N SER A 206 -6.58 -6.80 9.44
CA SER A 206 -7.78 -7.24 10.15
C SER A 206 -8.82 -6.12 10.10
N GLY A 207 -10.09 -6.47 9.90
CA GLY A 207 -11.17 -5.49 9.98
C GLY A 207 -11.12 -4.72 11.30
N MET A 208 -11.45 -3.43 11.25
CA MET A 208 -11.46 -2.60 12.45
C MET A 208 -12.58 -3.01 13.38
N LYS A 209 -12.43 -2.75 14.69
CA LYS A 209 -13.50 -2.79 15.66
C LYS A 209 -14.55 -1.73 15.36
N LEU A 210 -15.79 -1.98 15.75
CA LEU A 210 -16.91 -1.06 15.50
C LEU A 210 -16.66 0.33 16.09
N SER A 211 -16.22 0.40 17.36
CA SER A 211 -15.89 1.66 18.01
C SER A 211 -14.88 2.48 17.20
N GLN A 212 -13.81 1.84 16.73
CA GLN A 212 -12.77 2.49 15.94
C GLN A 212 -13.29 3.00 14.59
N ALA A 213 -14.10 2.20 13.90
CA ALA A 213 -14.71 2.59 12.64
C ALA A 213 -15.63 3.80 12.80
N LEU A 214 -16.47 3.80 13.83
CA LEU A 214 -17.37 4.92 14.14
C LEU A 214 -16.61 6.20 14.51
N ASP A 215 -15.53 6.11 15.29
CA ASP A 215 -14.67 7.25 15.64
C ASP A 215 -14.01 7.88 14.41
N ILE A 216 -13.56 7.05 13.46
CA ILE A 216 -13.01 7.55 12.19
C ILE A 216 -14.09 8.25 11.39
N MET A 217 -15.26 7.65 11.26
CA MET A 217 -16.38 8.24 10.52
C MET A 217 -16.87 9.55 11.16
N GLU A 218 -16.87 9.66 12.50
CA GLU A 218 -17.16 10.91 13.18
C GLU A 218 -16.15 12.01 12.83
N LYS A 219 -14.86 11.69 12.77
CA LYS A 219 -13.85 12.64 12.29
C LYS A 219 -14.06 13.03 10.82
N MET A 220 -14.54 12.09 10.00
CA MET A 220 -14.87 12.35 8.60
C MET A 220 -16.05 13.32 8.44
N THR A 221 -17.05 13.31 9.34
CA THR A 221 -18.13 14.32 9.33
C THR A 221 -17.57 15.72 9.59
N ARG A 222 -16.70 15.85 10.59
CA ARG A 222 -16.06 17.13 10.96
C ARG A 222 -15.19 17.71 9.84
N ASN A 223 -14.62 16.83 9.01
CA ASN A 223 -13.77 17.21 7.88
C ASN A 223 -14.54 17.37 6.55
N GLY A 224 -15.86 17.41 6.59
CA GLY A 224 -16.69 17.56 5.39
C GLY A 224 -16.59 16.41 4.40
N HIS A 225 -16.22 15.21 4.85
CA HIS A 225 -16.13 14.04 3.98
C HIS A 225 -17.50 13.39 3.80
N ILE A 226 -18.19 13.07 4.89
CA ILE A 226 -19.52 12.44 4.88
C ILE A 226 -20.56 13.37 5.49
N ASP A 227 -21.83 13.12 5.18
CA ASP A 227 -22.97 13.92 5.65
C ASP A 227 -23.18 13.74 7.16
N PRO A 228 -23.06 14.80 7.98
CA PRO A 228 -23.18 14.71 9.42
C PRO A 228 -24.60 14.31 9.89
N ASP A 229 -25.65 14.77 9.19
CA ASP A 229 -27.03 14.49 9.59
C ASP A 229 -27.39 13.01 9.31
N LEU A 230 -26.96 12.50 8.16
CA LEU A 230 -27.15 11.07 7.82
C LEU A 230 -26.30 10.16 8.70
N PHE A 231 -25.09 10.58 9.06
CA PHE A 231 -24.26 9.82 10.00
C PHE A 231 -24.90 9.82 11.41
N ALA A 232 -25.47 10.93 11.87
CA ALA A 232 -26.18 10.97 13.13
C ALA A 232 -27.38 9.98 13.15
N VAL A 233 -28.12 9.87 12.05
CA VAL A 233 -29.20 8.86 11.92
C VAL A 233 -28.63 7.45 11.91
N PHE A 234 -27.52 7.19 11.18
CA PHE A 234 -26.86 5.90 11.11
C PHE A 234 -26.47 5.38 12.51
N VAL A 235 -25.94 6.27 13.35
CA VAL A 235 -25.57 5.95 14.74
C VAL A 235 -26.79 5.82 15.64
N ALA A 236 -27.70 6.80 15.63
CA ALA A 236 -28.88 6.83 16.51
C ALA A 236 -29.81 5.63 16.29
N GLN A 237 -29.97 5.21 15.03
CA GLN A 237 -30.79 4.05 14.66
C GLN A 237 -30.01 2.73 14.70
N ARG A 238 -28.74 2.75 15.15
CA ARG A 238 -27.87 1.59 15.26
C ARG A 238 -27.82 0.74 13.97
N VAL A 239 -27.82 1.41 12.81
CA VAL A 239 -27.83 0.73 11.51
C VAL A 239 -26.57 -0.13 11.35
N TYR A 240 -25.44 0.35 11.85
CA TYR A 240 -24.17 -0.37 11.87
C TYR A 240 -24.23 -1.73 12.59
N LEU A 241 -25.03 -1.87 13.67
CA LEU A 241 -25.18 -3.14 14.38
C LEU A 241 -25.89 -4.19 13.55
N ARG A 242 -26.92 -3.81 12.76
CA ARG A 242 -27.61 -4.75 11.86
C ARG A 242 -26.69 -5.32 10.80
N TYR A 243 -25.73 -4.53 10.35
CA TYR A 243 -24.68 -4.98 9.43
C TYR A 243 -23.69 -5.89 10.17
N ALA A 244 -23.23 -5.47 11.33
CA ALA A 244 -22.27 -6.20 12.15
C ALA A 244 -22.74 -7.62 12.51
N GLU A 245 -23.97 -7.76 12.95
CA GLU A 245 -24.58 -9.06 13.30
C GLU A 245 -24.59 -10.08 12.15
N ARG A 246 -24.55 -9.60 10.91
CA ARG A 246 -24.63 -10.46 9.71
C ARG A 246 -23.30 -10.73 9.03
N PHE A 247 -22.37 -9.78 9.10
CA PHE A 247 -21.23 -9.75 8.21
C PHE A 247 -19.87 -9.60 8.91
N LEU A 248 -19.83 -9.16 10.17
CA LEU A 248 -18.58 -8.98 10.87
C LEU A 248 -18.24 -10.14 11.78
N ASP A 249 -16.94 -10.32 12.03
CA ASP A 249 -16.48 -11.26 13.04
C ASP A 249 -16.92 -10.78 14.45
N PRO A 250 -17.42 -11.67 15.34
CA PRO A 250 -17.80 -11.29 16.69
C PRO A 250 -16.72 -10.53 17.47
N THR A 251 -15.46 -10.75 17.18
CA THR A 251 -14.33 -10.05 17.81
C THR A 251 -14.21 -8.58 17.43
N GLN A 252 -14.90 -8.15 16.37
CA GLN A 252 -14.96 -6.75 15.93
C GLN A 252 -16.07 -5.96 16.63
N VAL A 253 -17.01 -6.63 17.28
CA VAL A 253 -18.15 -6.03 17.97
C VAL A 253 -17.76 -5.77 19.42
N ASP A 254 -17.53 -4.48 19.77
CA ASP A 254 -17.14 -4.01 21.10
C ASP A 254 -18.12 -2.98 21.68
#